data_17a8263eb17174d042ff88dd3e09feab
#
_entry.id   17a8263eb17174d042ff88dd3e09feab
#
_cell.length_a   1.000
_cell.length_b   1.000
_cell.length_c   1.000
_cell.angle_alpha   90.00
_cell.angle_beta   90.00
_cell.angle_gamma   90.00
#
_symmetry.space_group_name_H-M   'P 1'
#
loop_
_entity.id
_entity.type
_entity.pdbx_description
1 polymer ?
#
loop_
_entity_poly.entity_id
_entity_poly.type
_entity_poly.pdbx_seq_one_letter_code
_entity_poly.pdbx_strand_id
1 'polypeptide(L)'
;MRGGSAMFGPKVRSHAHKLPKKIRNLALKMALSQKLKEGKLIIFTNLGIKSNKTSLLKNKFEKLKIESALFIGGDKVDSNFVFASRNIPNIDVLQSCGINVYSIVRRDQLVLTEEAVSFINKRFEEKWEFLKKENLRL
;
A
#
# COMPACT_ATOMS: atom_id res chain seq x y z
N MET A 1 -21.17 48.30 18.46
CA MET A 1 -20.77 49.02 17.21
C MET A 1 -21.66 48.60 16.08
N ARG A 2 -22.19 49.50 15.30
CA ARG A 2 -22.96 49.18 14.08
C ARG A 2 -22.00 48.99 12.93
N GLY A 3 -22.05 47.85 12.21
CA GLY A 3 -21.22 47.62 11.03
C GLY A 3 -19.74 47.27 11.31
N GLY A 4 -19.40 46.77 12.48
CA GLY A 4 -18.05 46.31 12.80
C GLY A 4 -17.66 45.02 12.08
N SER A 5 -16.35 44.71 12.03
CA SER A 5 -15.83 43.45 11.53
C SER A 5 -16.17 42.28 12.46
N ALA A 6 -16.15 41.04 11.95
CA ALA A 6 -16.35 39.86 12.75
C ALA A 6 -15.29 39.75 13.86
N MET A 7 -15.72 39.68 15.12
CA MET A 7 -14.81 39.36 16.25
C MET A 7 -14.35 37.90 16.11
N PHE A 8 -13.03 37.69 16.22
CA PHE A 8 -12.42 36.37 16.02
C PHE A 8 -12.78 35.70 14.69
N GLY A 9 -12.84 36.48 13.62
CA GLY A 9 -13.13 35.97 12.27
C GLY A 9 -12.20 34.81 11.86
N PRO A 10 -12.57 34.03 10.83
CA PRO A 10 -11.80 32.88 10.42
C PRO A 10 -10.40 33.28 9.96
N LYS A 11 -9.38 32.60 10.48
CA LYS A 11 -7.95 32.78 10.07
C LYS A 11 -7.53 31.61 9.22
N VAL A 12 -6.82 31.89 8.13
CA VAL A 12 -6.22 30.85 7.28
C VAL A 12 -5.15 30.11 8.09
N ARG A 13 -5.36 28.81 8.31
CA ARG A 13 -4.43 27.94 9.03
C ARG A 13 -4.50 26.50 8.52
N SER A 14 -3.44 25.75 8.71
CA SER A 14 -3.45 24.31 8.43
C SER A 14 -4.21 23.55 9.52
N HIS A 15 -5.14 22.70 9.11
CA HIS A 15 -5.85 21.74 9.96
C HIS A 15 -5.29 20.32 9.85
N ALA A 16 -4.16 20.15 9.14
CA ALA A 16 -3.51 18.85 8.97
C ALA A 16 -2.98 18.33 10.31
N HIS A 17 -3.27 17.07 10.60
CA HIS A 17 -2.75 16.35 11.77
C HIS A 17 -2.36 14.93 11.39
N LYS A 18 -1.43 14.34 12.14
CA LYS A 18 -0.98 12.95 11.92
C LYS A 18 -1.85 11.99 12.73
N LEU A 19 -2.28 10.89 12.09
CA LEU A 19 -2.95 9.81 12.80
C LEU A 19 -1.96 9.03 13.68
N PRO A 20 -2.41 8.53 14.86
CA PRO A 20 -1.62 7.65 15.71
C PRO A 20 -1.11 6.42 14.97
N LYS A 21 0.08 5.94 15.31
CA LYS A 21 0.72 4.78 14.67
C LYS A 21 -0.14 3.51 14.77
N LYS A 22 -0.83 3.30 15.91
CA LYS A 22 -1.73 2.15 16.13
C LYS A 22 -2.90 2.14 15.13
N ILE A 23 -3.53 3.30 14.91
CA ILE A 23 -4.66 3.44 13.96
C ILE A 23 -4.19 3.18 12.52
N ARG A 24 -3.04 3.71 12.11
CA ARG A 24 -2.50 3.45 10.77
C ARG A 24 -2.21 1.97 10.50
N ASN A 25 -1.71 1.24 11.51
CA ASN A 25 -1.47 -0.20 11.38
C ASN A 25 -2.79 -0.99 11.34
N LEU A 26 -3.77 -0.60 12.15
CA LEU A 26 -5.10 -1.21 12.12
C LEU A 26 -5.73 -1.04 10.74
N ALA A 27 -5.69 0.16 10.19
CA ALA A 27 -6.22 0.45 8.85
C ALA A 27 -5.54 -0.40 7.76
N LEU A 28 -4.21 -0.60 7.85
CA LEU A 28 -3.50 -1.46 6.90
C LEU A 28 -3.94 -2.93 7.00
N LYS A 29 -4.09 -3.46 8.22
CA LYS A 29 -4.62 -4.83 8.44
C LYS A 29 -6.03 -4.98 7.88
N MET A 30 -6.90 -3.99 8.11
CA MET A 30 -8.27 -3.99 7.58
C MET A 30 -8.30 -3.97 6.05
N ALA A 31 -7.47 -3.14 5.40
CA ALA A 31 -7.39 -3.07 3.94
C ALA A 31 -6.94 -4.41 3.33
N LEU A 32 -5.92 -5.06 3.91
CA LEU A 32 -5.47 -6.38 3.47
C LEU A 32 -6.55 -7.46 3.66
N SER A 33 -7.23 -7.45 4.82
CA SER A 33 -8.32 -8.38 5.11
C SER A 33 -9.49 -8.20 4.15
N GLN A 34 -9.79 -6.96 3.77
CA GLN A 34 -10.86 -6.67 2.80
C GLN A 34 -10.52 -7.24 1.41
N LYS A 35 -9.27 -7.01 0.92
CA LYS A 35 -8.83 -7.58 -0.37
C LYS A 35 -8.87 -9.10 -0.38
N LEU A 36 -8.52 -9.73 0.73
CA LEU A 36 -8.62 -11.18 0.88
C LEU A 36 -10.09 -11.66 0.84
N LYS A 37 -10.99 -11.01 1.57
CA LYS A 37 -12.43 -11.36 1.57
C LYS A 37 -13.08 -11.20 0.19
N GLU A 38 -12.66 -10.19 -0.57
CA GLU A 38 -13.14 -9.96 -1.94
C GLU A 38 -12.54 -10.93 -2.96
N GLY A 39 -11.59 -11.78 -2.58
CA GLY A 39 -10.87 -12.67 -3.50
C GLY A 39 -9.97 -11.94 -4.50
N LYS A 40 -9.61 -10.68 -4.20
CA LYS A 40 -8.79 -9.82 -5.05
C LYS A 40 -7.31 -9.78 -4.64
N LEU A 41 -6.87 -10.71 -3.82
CA LEU A 41 -5.48 -10.85 -3.38
C LEU A 41 -4.84 -12.03 -4.11
N ILE A 42 -3.72 -11.78 -4.78
CA ILE A 42 -2.96 -12.76 -5.56
C ILE A 42 -1.53 -12.78 -5.01
N ILE A 43 -0.95 -13.97 -4.88
CA ILE A 43 0.44 -14.13 -4.44
C ILE A 43 1.25 -14.70 -5.58
N PHE A 44 2.36 -14.04 -5.91
CA PHE A 44 3.36 -14.51 -6.86
C PHE A 44 4.68 -14.85 -6.15
N THR A 45 5.36 -15.85 -6.65
CA THR A 45 6.69 -16.19 -6.14
C THR A 45 7.69 -15.07 -6.43
N ASN A 46 7.68 -14.55 -7.66
CA ASN A 46 8.59 -13.49 -8.09
C ASN A 46 7.94 -12.59 -9.17
N LEU A 47 8.37 -11.33 -9.23
CA LEU A 47 7.99 -10.34 -10.25
C LEU A 47 9.06 -10.17 -11.35
N GLY A 48 10.09 -11.01 -11.38
CA GLY A 48 11.18 -10.91 -12.35
C GLY A 48 10.71 -11.08 -13.80
N ILE A 49 11.17 -10.19 -14.68
CA ILE A 49 10.95 -10.28 -16.13
C ILE A 49 12.28 -10.12 -16.90
N LYS A 50 12.42 -10.89 -17.98
CA LYS A 50 13.64 -10.85 -18.80
C LYS A 50 13.79 -9.57 -19.62
N SER A 51 12.70 -8.87 -19.91
CA SER A 51 12.68 -7.69 -20.78
C SER A 51 11.84 -6.56 -20.17
N ASN A 52 12.32 -5.33 -20.33
CA ASN A 52 11.63 -4.12 -19.89
C ASN A 52 10.54 -3.62 -20.88
N LYS A 53 10.18 -4.43 -21.90
CA LYS A 53 9.16 -4.04 -22.88
C LYS A 53 7.75 -4.07 -22.28
N THR A 54 7.07 -2.93 -22.32
CA THR A 54 5.70 -2.76 -21.80
C THR A 54 4.67 -3.62 -22.50
N SER A 55 4.80 -3.81 -23.82
CA SER A 55 3.88 -4.63 -24.63
C SER A 55 3.83 -6.08 -24.18
N LEU A 56 5.00 -6.66 -23.85
CA LEU A 56 5.08 -8.04 -23.37
C LEU A 56 4.42 -8.20 -21.97
N LEU A 57 4.60 -7.21 -21.13
CA LEU A 57 4.00 -7.21 -19.81
C LEU A 57 2.48 -7.03 -19.90
N LYS A 58 2.01 -6.12 -20.74
CA LYS A 58 0.58 -5.89 -20.99
C LYS A 58 -0.12 -7.16 -21.46
N ASN A 59 0.46 -7.88 -22.44
CA ASN A 59 -0.08 -9.15 -22.91
C ASN A 59 -0.16 -10.22 -21.81
N LYS A 60 0.77 -10.22 -20.84
CA LYS A 60 0.72 -11.10 -19.66
C LYS A 60 -0.43 -10.71 -18.74
N PHE A 61 -0.63 -9.42 -18.49
CA PHE A 61 -1.72 -8.93 -17.63
C PHE A 61 -3.09 -9.23 -18.24
N GLU A 62 -3.26 -9.07 -19.54
CA GLU A 62 -4.48 -9.45 -20.25
C GLU A 62 -4.82 -10.93 -20.09
N LYS A 63 -3.81 -11.82 -20.22
CA LYS A 63 -3.99 -13.28 -20.00
C LYS A 63 -4.40 -13.60 -18.56
N LEU A 64 -3.90 -12.85 -17.59
CA LEU A 64 -4.22 -13.00 -16.16
C LEU A 64 -5.48 -12.23 -15.74
N LYS A 65 -6.12 -11.50 -16.66
CA LYS A 65 -7.28 -10.63 -16.39
C LYS A 65 -7.00 -9.58 -15.30
N ILE A 66 -5.80 -9.00 -15.35
CA ILE A 66 -5.37 -7.95 -14.45
C ILE A 66 -5.52 -6.61 -15.16
N GLU A 67 -6.54 -5.82 -14.81
CA GLU A 67 -6.83 -4.50 -15.38
C GLU A 67 -6.35 -3.37 -14.47
N SER A 68 -6.56 -3.52 -13.17
CA SER A 68 -6.19 -2.53 -12.16
C SER A 68 -5.56 -3.24 -10.96
N ALA A 69 -4.25 -3.09 -10.76
CA ALA A 69 -3.54 -3.81 -9.72
C ALA A 69 -2.43 -2.99 -9.06
N LEU A 70 -2.25 -3.26 -7.76
CA LEU A 70 -1.08 -2.85 -7.01
C LEU A 70 -0.14 -4.04 -6.83
N PHE A 71 1.07 -3.93 -7.33
CA PHE A 71 2.13 -4.92 -7.16
C PHE A 71 3.03 -4.51 -6.00
N ILE A 72 3.25 -5.42 -5.06
CA ILE A 72 4.14 -5.21 -3.92
C ILE A 72 5.22 -6.28 -3.96
N GLY A 73 6.44 -5.85 -4.23
CA GLY A 73 7.61 -6.70 -4.20
C GLY A 73 8.28 -6.76 -2.83
N GLY A 74 9.34 -7.53 -2.71
CA GLY A 74 10.21 -7.58 -1.55
C GLY A 74 10.97 -6.28 -1.28
N ASP A 75 12.15 -6.36 -0.68
CA ASP A 75 12.99 -5.18 -0.41
C ASP A 75 13.48 -4.53 -1.71
N LYS A 76 13.78 -5.34 -2.72
CA LYS A 76 14.16 -4.87 -4.05
C LYS A 76 13.21 -5.45 -5.09
N VAL A 77 12.56 -4.58 -5.82
CA VAL A 77 11.75 -4.97 -6.99
C VAL A 77 12.65 -4.98 -8.22
N ASP A 78 12.45 -5.95 -9.11
CA ASP A 78 13.19 -6.01 -10.38
C ASP A 78 13.01 -4.71 -11.18
N SER A 79 14.12 -4.08 -11.54
CA SER A 79 14.14 -2.83 -12.29
C SER A 79 13.44 -2.96 -13.66
N ASN A 80 13.59 -4.10 -14.34
CA ASN A 80 12.92 -4.35 -15.61
C ASN A 80 11.41 -4.34 -15.45
N PHE A 81 10.89 -4.93 -14.35
CA PHE A 81 9.46 -4.92 -14.03
C PHE A 81 8.95 -3.51 -13.74
N VAL A 82 9.69 -2.73 -12.96
CA VAL A 82 9.34 -1.33 -12.66
C VAL A 82 9.28 -0.49 -13.93
N PHE A 83 10.28 -0.60 -14.81
CA PHE A 83 10.30 0.16 -16.07
C PHE A 83 9.18 -0.28 -17.02
N ALA A 84 8.91 -1.58 -17.14
CA ALA A 84 7.86 -2.09 -18.01
C ALA A 84 6.45 -1.71 -17.53
N SER A 85 6.21 -1.67 -16.21
CA SER A 85 4.91 -1.39 -15.62
C SER A 85 4.58 0.11 -15.55
N ARG A 86 5.59 0.98 -15.46
CA ARG A 86 5.43 2.41 -15.22
C ARG A 86 4.48 3.13 -16.21
N ASN A 87 4.46 2.68 -17.47
CA ASN A 87 3.63 3.29 -18.52
C ASN A 87 2.26 2.61 -18.70
N ILE A 88 1.96 1.55 -17.94
CA ILE A 88 0.67 0.87 -18.03
C ILE A 88 -0.31 1.59 -17.10
N PRO A 89 -1.47 2.06 -17.62
CA PRO A 89 -2.47 2.70 -16.77
C PRO A 89 -3.00 1.71 -15.72
N ASN A 90 -3.40 2.23 -14.57
CA ASN A 90 -3.98 1.48 -13.46
C ASN A 90 -3.08 0.41 -12.82
N ILE A 91 -1.80 0.40 -13.13
CA ILE A 91 -0.81 -0.47 -12.49
C ILE A 91 0.15 0.38 -11.66
N ASP A 92 0.25 0.05 -10.38
CA ASP A 92 1.22 0.65 -9.47
C ASP A 92 2.16 -0.43 -8.91
N VAL A 93 3.41 -0.07 -8.68
CA VAL A 93 4.42 -0.96 -8.12
C VAL A 93 5.04 -0.30 -6.90
N LEU A 94 5.06 -1.00 -5.78
CA LEU A 94 5.65 -0.55 -4.52
C LEU A 94 6.58 -1.63 -3.95
N GLN A 95 7.54 -1.17 -3.16
CA GLN A 95 8.32 -2.05 -2.28
C GLN A 95 7.53 -2.38 -1.01
N SER A 96 7.88 -3.46 -0.35
CA SER A 96 7.23 -3.90 0.89
C SER A 96 7.25 -2.85 2.01
N CYS A 97 8.31 -2.06 2.12
CA CYS A 97 8.40 -0.96 3.08
C CYS A 97 7.42 0.19 2.79
N GLY A 98 7.09 0.41 1.51
CA GLY A 98 6.20 1.48 1.04
C GLY A 98 4.71 1.17 1.08
N ILE A 99 4.32 0.00 1.55
CA ILE A 99 2.90 -0.41 1.59
C ILE A 99 2.06 0.59 2.40
N ASN A 100 0.98 1.06 1.80
CA ASN A 100 0.05 2.02 2.41
C ASN A 100 -1.39 1.72 2.02
N VAL A 101 -2.33 2.18 2.86
CA VAL A 101 -3.77 1.94 2.70
C VAL A 101 -4.33 2.57 1.43
N TYR A 102 -3.88 3.79 1.11
CA TYR A 102 -4.37 4.54 -0.04
C TYR A 102 -4.14 3.77 -1.35
N SER A 103 -2.92 3.28 -1.58
CA SER A 103 -2.58 2.52 -2.80
C SER A 103 -3.34 1.20 -2.88
N ILE A 104 -3.55 0.50 -1.74
CA ILE A 104 -4.32 -0.75 -1.69
C ILE A 104 -5.78 -0.51 -2.07
N VAL A 105 -6.40 0.54 -1.53
CA VAL A 105 -7.82 0.82 -1.79
C VAL A 105 -8.04 1.36 -3.20
N ARG A 106 -7.09 2.16 -3.69
CA ARG A 106 -7.17 2.77 -5.03
C ARG A 106 -7.23 1.74 -6.16
N ARG A 107 -6.57 0.59 -6.01
CA ARG A 107 -6.50 -0.47 -7.03
C ARG A 107 -7.44 -1.62 -6.71
N ASP A 108 -7.97 -2.28 -7.73
CA ASP A 108 -8.93 -3.37 -7.56
C ASP A 108 -8.24 -4.62 -7.01
N GLN A 109 -7.16 -5.04 -7.65
CA GLN A 109 -6.41 -6.23 -7.27
C GLN A 109 -5.14 -5.87 -6.51
N LEU A 110 -4.78 -6.72 -5.55
CA LEU A 110 -3.53 -6.63 -4.80
C LEU A 110 -2.68 -7.85 -5.09
N VAL A 111 -1.50 -7.62 -5.62
CA VAL A 111 -0.52 -8.66 -5.95
C VAL A 111 0.67 -8.55 -5.02
N LEU A 112 0.94 -9.58 -4.25
CA LEU A 112 2.06 -9.65 -3.32
C LEU A 112 3.09 -10.69 -3.80
N THR A 113 4.36 -10.43 -3.56
CA THR A 113 5.37 -11.49 -3.62
C THR A 113 5.44 -12.24 -2.30
N GLU A 114 5.94 -13.49 -2.30
CA GLU A 114 6.18 -14.27 -1.08
C GLU A 114 7.10 -13.53 -0.10
N GLU A 115 8.13 -12.86 -0.61
CA GLU A 115 9.03 -12.01 0.18
C GLU A 115 8.27 -10.84 0.84
N ALA A 116 7.37 -10.19 0.09
CA ALA A 116 6.57 -9.09 0.61
C ALA A 116 5.65 -9.56 1.75
N VAL A 117 5.03 -10.74 1.61
CA VAL A 117 4.20 -11.33 2.67
C VAL A 117 5.03 -11.57 3.94
N SER A 118 6.21 -12.16 3.81
CA SER A 118 7.12 -12.40 4.93
C SER A 118 7.52 -11.09 5.63
N PHE A 119 7.82 -10.05 4.86
CA PHE A 119 8.16 -8.73 5.40
C PHE A 119 6.97 -8.08 6.14
N ILE A 120 5.77 -8.15 5.57
CA ILE A 120 4.56 -7.60 6.19
C ILE A 120 4.25 -8.30 7.51
N ASN A 121 4.39 -9.63 7.57
CA ASN A 121 4.19 -10.40 8.78
C ASN A 121 5.19 -9.99 9.88
N LYS A 122 6.49 -9.95 9.57
CA LYS A 122 7.53 -9.47 10.51
C LYS A 122 7.20 -8.07 11.03
N ARG A 123 6.82 -7.14 10.15
CA ARG A 123 6.45 -5.76 10.52
C ARG A 123 5.27 -5.71 11.50
N PHE A 124 4.33 -6.65 11.42
CA PHE A 124 3.20 -6.71 12.34
C PHE A 124 3.55 -7.43 13.65
N GLU A 125 4.41 -8.45 13.62
CA GLU A 125 4.87 -9.24 14.79
C GLU A 125 5.79 -8.41 15.71
N GLU A 126 6.82 -7.77 15.18
CA GLU A 126 7.73 -6.91 15.95
C GLU A 126 7.00 -5.86 16.78
N LYS A 127 5.94 -5.27 16.23
CA LYS A 127 5.11 -4.30 16.95
C LYS A 127 4.21 -4.93 18.01
N TRP A 128 3.84 -6.19 17.83
CA TRP A 128 3.06 -6.93 18.81
C TRP A 128 3.89 -7.30 20.04
N GLU A 129 5.11 -7.69 19.84
CA GLU A 129 6.05 -7.96 20.96
C GLU A 129 6.40 -6.71 21.75
N PHE A 130 6.59 -5.58 21.10
CA PHE A 130 6.81 -4.29 21.76
C PHE A 130 5.63 -3.92 22.69
N LEU A 131 4.40 -4.09 22.22
CA LEU A 131 3.19 -3.82 22.99
C LEU A 131 3.01 -4.80 24.18
N LYS A 132 3.41 -6.06 24.02
CA LYS A 132 3.43 -7.03 25.14
C LYS A 132 4.41 -6.60 26.23
N LYS A 133 5.58 -6.12 25.85
CA LYS A 133 6.60 -5.66 26.81
C LYS A 133 6.19 -4.39 27.57
N GLU A 134 5.45 -3.48 26.94
CA GLU A 134 4.90 -2.30 27.62
C GLU A 134 3.79 -2.67 28.63
N ASN A 135 2.89 -3.59 28.26
CA ASN A 135 1.79 -4.04 29.14
C ASN A 135 2.24 -4.93 30.33
N LEU A 136 3.46 -5.49 30.27
CA LEU A 136 4.06 -6.25 31.37
C LEU A 136 4.86 -5.37 32.36
N ARG A 137 4.95 -4.07 32.10
CA ARG A 137 5.61 -3.08 32.99
C ARG A 137 4.60 -2.25 33.82
N LEU A 138 3.32 -2.53 33.70
CA LEU A 138 2.24 -2.02 34.56
C LEU A 138 1.80 -3.10 35.54
#